data_180cc9d0bf714786abb0a8375f984741
#
_entry.id   180cc9d0bf714786abb0a8375f984741
#
_cell.length_a   1.000
_cell.length_b   1.000
_cell.length_c   1.000
_cell.angle_alpha   90.00
_cell.angle_beta   90.00
_cell.angle_gamma   90.00
#
_symmetry.space_group_name_H-M   'P 1'
#
loop_
_entity.id
_entity.type
_entity.pdbx_description
1 polymer ?
#
loop_
_entity_poly.entity_id
_entity_poly.type
_entity_poly.pdbx_seq_one_letter_code
_entity_poly.pdbx_strand_id
1 'polypeptide(L)'
;YPFVYNDQVKMTIVVFLGEKTSVTSAKTRVSNFNREYFSREKLKVVSKIYGKDQGILLISNFSDEMAASNYIRAYKTTKKHLLEMRNAQIVMITKDNLRVLLTKQNKEDYELFYKEYY
;
A
#
# COMPACT_ATOMS: atom_id res chain seq x y z
N TYR A 1 -15.25 5.81 -13.54
CA TYR A 1 -14.48 4.78 -12.84
C TYR A 1 -15.35 3.98 -11.89
N PRO A 2 -15.02 2.72 -11.60
CA PRO A 2 -15.69 1.98 -10.53
C PRO A 2 -15.24 2.40 -9.14
N PHE A 3 -14.32 3.35 -9.04
CA PHE A 3 -13.76 3.85 -7.78
C PHE A 3 -14.34 5.20 -7.42
N VAL A 4 -14.43 5.47 -6.12
CA VAL A 4 -14.99 6.72 -5.58
C VAL A 4 -13.96 7.39 -4.69
N TYR A 5 -13.72 8.67 -4.91
CA TYR A 5 -12.82 9.46 -4.07
C TYR A 5 -13.54 9.86 -2.77
N ASN A 6 -12.89 9.63 -1.63
CA ASN A 6 -13.39 10.05 -0.32
C ASN A 6 -12.19 10.31 0.58
N ASP A 7 -12.00 11.57 0.98
CA ASP A 7 -10.88 11.99 1.84
C ASP A 7 -11.22 12.00 3.33
N GLN A 8 -12.45 11.61 3.68
CA GLN A 8 -12.94 11.67 5.07
C GLN A 8 -12.93 10.32 5.78
N VAL A 9 -12.27 9.32 5.21
CA VAL A 9 -12.28 7.96 5.76
C VAL A 9 -10.86 7.48 6.00
N LYS A 10 -10.75 6.40 6.77
CA LYS A 10 -9.47 5.74 7.00
C LYS A 10 -8.92 5.18 5.69
N MET A 11 -7.59 5.17 5.60
CA MET A 11 -6.89 4.70 4.41
C MET A 11 -6.10 3.43 4.69
N THR A 12 -5.93 2.65 3.65
CA THR A 12 -5.02 1.51 3.59
C THR A 12 -3.98 1.81 2.52
N ILE A 13 -2.79 1.26 2.66
CA ILE A 13 -1.77 1.35 1.62
C ILE A 13 -1.58 -0.03 1.03
N VAL A 14 -1.56 -0.11 -0.31
CA VAL A 14 -1.27 -1.34 -1.05
C VAL A 14 0.12 -1.22 -1.63
N VAL A 15 0.96 -2.22 -1.37
CA VAL A 15 2.28 -2.33 -1.98
C VAL A 15 2.24 -3.50 -2.95
N PHE A 16 2.34 -3.21 -4.25
CA PHE A 16 2.42 -4.24 -5.28
C PHE A 16 3.89 -4.63 -5.44
N LEU A 17 4.23 -5.85 -5.08
CA LEU A 17 5.61 -6.30 -5.06
C LEU A 17 6.12 -6.66 -6.45
N GLY A 18 7.41 -6.46 -6.66
CA GLY A 18 8.06 -6.91 -7.88
C GLY A 18 8.02 -8.43 -8.02
N GLU A 19 8.10 -8.90 -9.24
CA GLU A 19 7.94 -10.32 -9.58
C GLU A 19 8.88 -11.25 -8.81
N LYS A 20 10.10 -10.80 -8.55
CA LYS A 20 11.12 -11.62 -7.87
C LYS A 20 11.27 -11.31 -6.39
N THR A 21 10.37 -10.50 -5.84
CA THR A 21 10.46 -10.10 -4.44
C THR A 21 9.74 -11.12 -3.56
N SER A 22 10.44 -11.63 -2.55
CA SER A 22 9.82 -12.54 -1.57
C SER A 22 8.79 -11.78 -0.74
N VAL A 23 7.56 -12.28 -0.68
CA VAL A 23 6.49 -11.68 0.11
C VAL A 23 6.87 -11.67 1.59
N THR A 24 7.44 -12.76 2.09
CA THR A 24 7.85 -12.86 3.50
C THR A 24 8.93 -11.83 3.84
N SER A 25 9.95 -11.71 2.99
CA SER A 25 11.01 -10.72 3.20
C SER A 25 10.47 -9.30 3.15
N ALA A 26 9.60 -9.01 2.19
CA ALA A 26 8.99 -7.70 2.06
C ALA A 26 8.17 -7.34 3.29
N LYS A 27 7.36 -8.28 3.79
CA LYS A 27 6.55 -8.06 4.99
C LYS A 27 7.44 -7.75 6.21
N THR A 28 8.54 -8.49 6.36
CA THR A 28 9.48 -8.27 7.46
C THR A 28 10.10 -6.86 7.37
N ARG A 29 10.52 -6.45 6.18
CA ARG A 29 11.12 -5.14 6.00
C ARG A 29 10.14 -4.00 6.26
N VAL A 30 8.91 -4.12 5.77
CA VAL A 30 7.86 -3.14 6.04
C VAL A 30 7.54 -3.09 7.53
N SER A 31 7.45 -4.24 8.19
CA SER A 31 7.19 -4.30 9.62
C SER A 31 8.29 -3.62 10.43
N ASN A 32 9.55 -3.82 10.04
CA ASN A 32 10.69 -3.18 10.69
C ASN A 32 10.67 -1.65 10.47
N PHE A 33 10.36 -1.21 9.25
CA PHE A 33 10.20 0.20 8.93
C PHE A 33 9.11 0.82 9.79
N ASN A 34 7.96 0.16 9.89
CA ASN A 34 6.83 0.65 10.68
C ASN A 34 7.20 0.78 12.17
N ARG A 35 7.92 -0.22 12.69
CA ARG A 35 8.34 -0.20 14.09
C ARG A 35 9.32 0.94 14.36
N GLU A 36 10.21 1.23 13.42
CA GLU A 36 11.22 2.27 13.61
C GLU A 36 10.64 3.68 13.46
N TYR A 37 9.75 3.90 12.49
CA TYR A 37 9.30 5.24 12.13
C TYR A 37 7.83 5.55 12.45
N PHE A 38 7.00 4.53 12.65
CA PHE A 38 5.56 4.71 12.81
C PHE A 38 4.99 3.84 13.93
N SER A 39 5.76 3.62 14.99
CA SER A 39 5.35 2.72 16.07
C SER A 39 4.07 3.17 16.80
N ARG A 40 3.81 4.47 16.82
CA ARG A 40 2.63 5.02 17.52
C ARG A 40 1.34 4.81 16.76
N GLU A 41 1.41 4.66 15.46
CA GLU A 41 0.24 4.51 14.58
C GLU A 41 -0.36 3.12 14.64
N LYS A 42 0.36 2.16 15.19
CA LYS A 42 -0.09 0.77 15.33
C LYS A 42 -0.58 0.19 14.00
N LEU A 43 0.22 0.36 12.98
CA LEU A 43 -0.10 -0.11 11.64
C LEU A 43 -0.09 -1.63 11.58
N LYS A 44 -1.01 -2.18 10.79
CA LYS A 44 -1.12 -3.62 10.58
C LYS A 44 -0.68 -3.96 9.17
N VAL A 45 0.13 -5.00 9.02
CA VAL A 45 0.64 -5.45 7.72
C VAL A 45 0.12 -6.86 7.46
N VAL A 46 -0.54 -7.04 6.32
CA VAL A 46 -1.07 -8.33 5.88
C VAL A 46 -0.59 -8.58 4.47
N SER A 47 -0.17 -9.81 4.17
CA SER A 47 0.20 -10.20 2.81
C SER A 47 -0.96 -10.92 2.13
N LYS A 48 -1.11 -10.69 0.82
CA LYS A 48 -2.11 -11.34 -0.01
C LYS A 48 -1.55 -11.59 -1.40
N ILE A 49 -2.28 -12.38 -2.18
CA ILE A 49 -2.00 -12.57 -3.60
C ILE A 49 -3.05 -11.81 -4.40
N TYR A 50 -2.57 -10.97 -5.30
CA TYR A 50 -3.42 -10.22 -6.25
C TYR A 50 -3.37 -10.95 -7.59
N GLY A 51 -4.55 -11.27 -8.13
CA GLY A 51 -4.62 -12.05 -9.36
C GLY A 51 -4.11 -13.46 -9.14
N LYS A 52 -3.33 -13.97 -10.08
CA LYS A 52 -2.81 -15.33 -10.02
C LYS A 52 -1.61 -15.50 -9.09
N ASP A 53 -0.67 -14.55 -9.14
CA ASP A 53 0.62 -14.77 -8.50
C ASP A 53 1.31 -13.50 -8.00
N GLN A 54 0.71 -12.32 -8.13
CA GLN A 54 1.38 -11.10 -7.67
C GLN A 54 1.23 -10.95 -6.16
N GLY A 55 2.37 -10.89 -5.47
CA GLY A 55 2.37 -10.60 -4.04
C GLY A 55 2.03 -9.15 -3.77
N ILE A 56 1.17 -8.91 -2.80
CA ILE A 56 0.88 -7.56 -2.31
C ILE A 56 0.94 -7.53 -0.79
N LEU A 57 1.24 -6.35 -0.26
CA LEU A 57 1.12 -6.08 1.16
C LEU A 57 0.03 -5.05 1.36
N LEU A 58 -0.80 -5.24 2.38
CA LEU A 58 -1.81 -4.29 2.80
C LEU A 58 -1.39 -3.73 4.15
N ILE A 59 -1.19 -2.42 4.21
CA ILE A 59 -0.81 -1.71 5.44
C ILE A 59 -2.00 -0.87 5.84
N SER A 60 -2.61 -1.18 6.96
CA SER A 60 -3.86 -0.55 7.38
C SER A 60 -3.71 0.22 8.69
N ASN A 61 -4.73 1.01 8.97
CA ASN A 61 -4.89 1.80 10.17
C ASN A 61 -4.36 3.24 10.06
N PHE A 62 -4.34 3.79 8.84
CA PHE A 62 -4.09 5.22 8.66
C PHE A 62 -5.38 5.98 8.91
N SER A 63 -5.30 7.02 9.72
CA SER A 63 -6.49 7.77 10.14
C SER A 63 -7.14 8.53 8.98
N ASP A 64 -6.37 8.97 8.00
CA ASP A 64 -6.85 9.77 6.87
C ASP A 64 -5.84 9.76 5.72
N GLU A 65 -6.17 10.50 4.66
CA GLU A 65 -5.34 10.64 3.48
C GLU A 65 -3.97 11.24 3.80
N MET A 66 -3.93 12.24 4.68
CA MET A 66 -2.67 12.90 5.04
C MET A 66 -1.72 11.94 5.75
N ALA A 67 -2.22 11.13 6.67
CA ALA A 67 -1.41 10.13 7.37
C ALA A 67 -0.83 9.11 6.39
N ALA A 68 -1.63 8.64 5.44
CA ALA A 68 -1.17 7.71 4.42
C ALA A 68 -0.14 8.37 3.49
N SER A 69 -0.38 9.61 3.09
CA SER A 69 0.54 10.35 2.25
C SER A 69 1.90 10.57 2.92
N ASN A 70 1.89 10.89 4.22
CA ASN A 70 3.13 11.04 4.98
C ASN A 70 3.92 9.73 5.05
N TYR A 71 3.22 8.62 5.21
CA TYR A 71 3.85 7.30 5.21
C TYR A 71 4.50 7.00 3.86
N ILE A 72 3.79 7.23 2.77
CA ILE A 72 4.32 6.98 1.42
C ILE A 72 5.57 7.83 1.18
N ARG A 73 5.56 9.09 1.60
CA ARG A 73 6.72 9.97 1.46
C ARG A 73 7.92 9.42 2.23
N ALA A 74 7.70 9.02 3.48
CA ALA A 74 8.77 8.45 4.30
C ALA A 74 9.29 7.15 3.70
N TYR A 75 8.38 6.29 3.21
CA TYR A 75 8.72 5.06 2.53
C TYR A 75 9.64 5.32 1.34
N LYS A 76 9.30 6.29 0.49
CA LYS A 76 10.07 6.59 -0.72
C LYS A 76 11.44 7.20 -0.43
N THR A 77 11.60 7.87 0.71
CA THR A 77 12.87 8.53 1.05
C THR A 77 13.78 7.69 1.92
N THR A 78 13.29 6.61 2.52
CA THR A 78 14.07 5.75 3.41
C THR A 78 14.57 4.52 2.65
N LYS A 79 15.87 4.51 2.34
CA LYS A 79 16.45 3.42 1.56
C LYS A 79 16.87 2.20 2.39
N LYS A 80 17.11 2.39 3.67
CA LYS A 80 17.66 1.38 4.56
C LYS A 80 16.83 0.08 4.60
N HIS A 81 15.50 0.21 4.69
CA HIS A 81 14.61 -0.94 4.79
C HIS A 81 14.05 -1.41 3.45
N LEU A 82 14.28 -0.65 2.38
CA LEU A 82 13.51 -0.78 1.15
C LEU A 82 14.33 -1.12 -0.09
N LEU A 83 15.62 -1.41 0.07
CA LEU A 83 16.50 -1.73 -1.07
C LEU A 83 15.96 -2.86 -1.95
N GLU A 84 15.38 -3.90 -1.32
CA GLU A 84 14.85 -5.05 -2.04
C GLU A 84 13.47 -4.79 -2.64
N MET A 85 12.88 -3.62 -2.33
CA MET A 85 11.52 -3.29 -2.74
C MET A 85 11.46 -2.09 -3.68
N ARG A 86 12.58 -1.70 -4.27
CA ARG A 86 12.63 -0.51 -5.14
C ARG A 86 11.78 -0.63 -6.40
N ASN A 87 11.42 -1.85 -6.78
CA ASN A 87 10.53 -2.08 -7.93
C ASN A 87 9.08 -2.23 -7.53
N ALA A 88 8.77 -2.05 -6.24
CA ALA A 88 7.41 -2.12 -5.76
C ALA A 88 6.66 -0.82 -6.09
N GLN A 89 5.38 -0.96 -6.36
CA GLN A 89 4.47 0.15 -6.57
C GLN A 89 3.63 0.34 -5.31
N ILE A 90 3.54 1.57 -4.81
CA ILE A 90 2.84 1.86 -3.56
C ILE A 90 1.75 2.89 -3.81
N VAL A 91 0.53 2.59 -3.36
CA VAL A 91 -0.63 3.48 -3.51
C VAL A 91 -1.46 3.46 -2.23
N MET A 92 -2.14 4.57 -1.95
CA MET A 92 -3.14 4.60 -0.88
C MET A 92 -4.52 4.31 -1.47
N ILE A 93 -5.42 3.78 -0.64
CA ILE A 93 -6.73 3.36 -1.11
C ILE A 93 -7.71 3.32 0.07
N THR A 94 -8.96 3.66 -0.17
CA THR A 94 -10.01 3.48 0.82
C THR A 94 -10.41 2.01 0.90
N LYS A 95 -11.05 1.63 2.01
CA LYS A 95 -11.54 0.26 2.18
C LYS A 95 -12.52 -0.14 1.07
N ASP A 96 -13.42 0.76 0.71
CA ASP A 96 -14.41 0.46 -0.33
C ASP A 96 -13.77 0.27 -1.69
N ASN A 97 -12.83 1.13 -2.05
CA ASN A 97 -12.11 1.00 -3.31
C ASN A 97 -11.20 -0.24 -3.32
N LEU A 98 -10.62 -0.59 -2.18
CA LEU A 98 -9.81 -1.82 -2.07
C LEU A 98 -10.64 -3.05 -2.37
N ARG A 99 -11.88 -3.10 -1.88
CA ARG A 99 -12.78 -4.20 -2.16
C ARG A 99 -13.00 -4.35 -3.67
N VAL A 100 -13.23 -3.25 -4.36
CA VAL A 100 -13.41 -3.27 -5.81
C VAL A 100 -12.13 -3.75 -6.51
N LEU A 101 -10.99 -3.21 -6.11
CA LEU A 101 -9.70 -3.56 -6.70
C LEU A 101 -9.41 -5.07 -6.57
N LEU A 102 -9.63 -5.63 -5.39
CA LEU A 102 -9.34 -7.05 -5.15
C LEU A 102 -10.34 -7.96 -5.86
N THR A 103 -11.60 -7.54 -5.96
CA THR A 103 -12.65 -8.34 -6.59
C THR A 103 -12.53 -8.32 -8.11
N LYS A 104 -12.33 -7.14 -8.69
CA LYS A 104 -12.32 -6.96 -10.15
C LYS A 104 -10.92 -7.03 -10.76
N GLN A 105 -9.89 -6.98 -9.95
CA GLN A 105 -8.50 -7.03 -10.42
C GLN A 105 -8.22 -6.00 -11.51
N ASN A 106 -8.72 -4.79 -11.29
CA ASN A 106 -8.67 -3.68 -12.25
C ASN A 106 -7.62 -2.64 -11.87
N LYS A 107 -6.40 -3.10 -11.64
CA LYS A 107 -5.28 -2.26 -11.19
C LYS A 107 -5.03 -1.07 -12.10
N GLU A 108 -5.10 -1.27 -13.41
CA GLU A 108 -4.86 -0.19 -14.37
C GLU A 108 -5.90 0.92 -14.26
N ASP A 109 -7.15 0.57 -14.04
CA ASP A 109 -8.21 1.55 -13.79
C ASP A 109 -7.95 2.31 -12.50
N TYR A 110 -7.46 1.62 -11.46
CA TYR A 110 -7.14 2.29 -10.21
C TYR A 110 -5.95 3.23 -10.37
N GLU A 111 -4.97 2.87 -11.18
CA GLU A 111 -3.83 3.76 -11.45
C GLU A 111 -4.27 5.07 -12.09
N LEU A 112 -5.21 5.01 -13.04
CA LEU A 112 -5.76 6.22 -13.67
C LEU A 112 -6.52 7.06 -12.65
N PHE A 113 -7.37 6.41 -11.84
CA PHE A 113 -8.11 7.07 -10.77
C PHE A 113 -7.15 7.74 -9.79
N TYR A 114 -6.08 7.04 -9.41
CA TYR A 114 -5.09 7.52 -8.45
C TYR A 114 -4.40 8.80 -8.94
N LYS A 115 -4.01 8.82 -10.20
CA LYS A 115 -3.39 10.00 -10.80
C LYS A 115 -4.31 11.22 -10.81
N GLU A 116 -5.61 10.98 -10.96
CA GLU A 116 -6.59 12.07 -10.99
C GLU A 116 -6.86 12.65 -9.61
N TYR A 117 -6.93 11.82 -8.57
CA TYR A 117 -7.40 12.25 -7.25
C TYR A 117 -6.33 12.34 -6.19
N TYR A 118 -5.20 11.69 -6.38
CA TYR A 118 -4.10 11.71 -5.45
C TYR A 118 -2.82 12.21 -6.11
#